data_f8d6b5437261d6bf01f56555092cf251
#
_entry.id   f8d6b5437261d6bf01f56555092cf251
#
_cell.length_a   1.000
_cell.length_b   1.000
_cell.length_c   1.000
_cell.angle_alpha   90.00
_cell.angle_beta   90.00
_cell.angle_gamma   90.00
#
_symmetry.space_group_name_H-M   'P 1'
#
loop_
_entity.id
_entity.type
_entity.pdbx_description
1 polymer ?
#
loop_
_entity_poly.entity_id
_entity_poly.type
_entity_poly.pdbx_seq_one_letter_code
_entity_poly.pdbx_strand_id
1 'polypeptide(L)'
;MRRRSGGGVVYLGTNEHLWIDIVIERNDVLWSDDVGQAMWWVGELWADALAENDVAARDQLIVHRGGLERNEVSELVCFAGLGPGEVTLHGEKLIGISQRRTREMARFQCMLHSRWSSDFYEKYLDFARLSQANPAIDSGLKSIKTGVCGGLSQIADSLISLAELR
;
A
#
# COMPACT_ATOMS: atom_id res chain seq x y z
N MET A 1 -16.43 -13.98 3.27
CA MET A 1 -15.84 -14.13 1.91
C MET A 1 -14.35 -14.37 2.04
N ARG A 2 -13.78 -15.36 1.33
CA ARG A 2 -12.35 -15.65 1.44
C ARG A 2 -11.55 -14.66 0.61
N ARG A 3 -10.54 -14.02 1.20
CA ARG A 3 -9.60 -13.13 0.51
C ARG A 3 -8.85 -13.88 -0.60
N ARG A 4 -8.62 -13.21 -1.73
CA ARG A 4 -7.91 -13.77 -2.90
C ARG A 4 -6.48 -13.26 -3.06
N SER A 5 -6.06 -12.27 -2.26
CA SER A 5 -4.69 -11.75 -2.19
C SER A 5 -3.96 -12.30 -0.97
N GLY A 6 -2.64 -12.45 -1.05
CA GLY A 6 -1.79 -12.78 0.10
C GLY A 6 -1.57 -11.57 1.03
N GLY A 7 -0.68 -11.72 2.01
CA GLY A 7 -0.28 -10.66 2.93
C GLY A 7 -1.07 -10.64 4.24
N GLY A 8 -0.70 -9.75 5.14
CA GLY A 8 -1.33 -9.53 6.45
C GLY A 8 -2.73 -8.91 6.35
N VAL A 9 -3.34 -8.67 7.49
CA VAL A 9 -4.65 -7.99 7.59
C VAL A 9 -4.51 -6.54 7.16
N VAL A 10 -5.57 -6.02 6.53
CA VAL A 10 -5.75 -4.60 6.21
C VAL A 10 -7.05 -4.14 6.84
N TYR A 11 -7.01 -3.08 7.62
CA TYR A 11 -8.19 -2.44 8.17
C TYR A 11 -8.81 -1.48 7.14
N LEU A 12 -10.13 -1.57 6.95
CA LEU A 12 -10.90 -0.71 6.08
C LEU A 12 -12.01 -0.03 6.89
N GLY A 13 -11.84 1.24 7.20
CA GLY A 13 -12.83 2.08 7.87
C GLY A 13 -13.52 3.05 6.91
N THR A 14 -14.70 3.53 7.26
CA THR A 14 -15.44 4.50 6.46
C THR A 14 -14.68 5.84 6.44
N ASN A 15 -14.34 6.34 5.25
CA ASN A 15 -13.59 7.60 5.04
C ASN A 15 -12.18 7.64 5.66
N GLU A 16 -11.61 6.48 6.01
CA GLU A 16 -10.29 6.38 6.64
C GLU A 16 -9.20 5.90 5.68
N HIS A 17 -9.55 5.64 4.43
CA HIS A 17 -8.62 5.20 3.41
C HIS A 17 -9.09 5.55 2.00
N LEU A 18 -8.14 5.60 1.07
CA LEU A 18 -8.38 5.58 -0.37
C LEU A 18 -7.98 4.21 -0.89
N TRP A 19 -8.92 3.52 -1.55
CA TRP A 19 -8.69 2.24 -2.21
C TRP A 19 -8.93 2.40 -3.71
N ILE A 20 -7.92 2.09 -4.50
CA ILE A 20 -7.99 2.17 -5.97
C ILE A 20 -7.50 0.87 -6.58
N ASP A 21 -8.28 0.35 -7.51
CA ASP A 21 -7.89 -0.75 -8.38
C ASP A 21 -7.48 -0.22 -9.75
N ILE A 22 -6.26 -0.53 -10.17
CA ILE A 22 -5.78 -0.25 -11.52
C ILE A 22 -5.71 -1.56 -12.28
N VAL A 23 -6.27 -1.60 -13.48
CA VAL A 23 -6.29 -2.80 -14.32
C VAL A 23 -5.70 -2.45 -15.68
N ILE A 24 -4.72 -3.25 -16.10
CA ILE A 24 -4.16 -3.16 -17.46
C ILE A 24 -4.28 -4.52 -18.16
N GLU A 25 -4.44 -4.49 -19.48
CA GLU A 25 -4.42 -5.67 -20.32
C GLU A 25 -2.99 -6.13 -20.64
N ARG A 26 -2.82 -7.37 -21.09
CA ARG A 26 -1.49 -7.91 -21.43
C ARG A 26 -0.79 -7.18 -22.57
N ASN A 27 -1.53 -6.58 -23.49
CA ASN A 27 -1.02 -5.81 -24.63
C ASN A 27 -0.78 -4.32 -24.32
N ASP A 28 -1.03 -3.90 -23.09
CA ASP A 28 -0.77 -2.53 -22.64
C ASP A 28 0.72 -2.21 -22.63
N VAL A 29 1.09 -0.98 -22.98
CA VAL A 29 2.49 -0.51 -23.00
C VAL A 29 3.14 -0.54 -21.62
N LEU A 30 2.34 -0.46 -20.56
CA LEU A 30 2.77 -0.54 -19.15
C LEU A 30 2.93 -1.98 -18.66
N TRP A 31 2.63 -2.97 -19.51
CA TRP A 31 2.80 -4.38 -19.14
C TRP A 31 4.27 -4.73 -18.97
N SER A 32 4.59 -5.44 -17.89
CA SER A 32 5.88 -6.11 -17.68
C SER A 32 5.64 -7.57 -17.33
N ASP A 33 6.40 -8.49 -17.90
CA ASP A 33 6.35 -9.92 -17.53
C ASP A 33 7.02 -10.17 -16.18
N ASP A 34 7.94 -9.29 -15.75
CA ASP A 34 8.50 -9.31 -14.40
C ASP A 34 7.45 -8.78 -13.40
N VAL A 35 7.05 -9.63 -12.46
CA VAL A 35 5.99 -9.34 -11.49
C VAL A 35 6.39 -8.19 -10.54
N GLY A 36 7.66 -8.10 -10.16
CA GLY A 36 8.17 -7.04 -9.29
C GLY A 36 8.21 -5.70 -10.01
N GLN A 37 8.83 -5.68 -11.19
CA GLN A 37 8.96 -4.46 -12.00
C GLN A 37 7.60 -3.91 -12.46
N ALA A 38 6.64 -4.80 -12.70
CA ALA A 38 5.28 -4.42 -13.08
C ALA A 38 4.58 -3.49 -12.07
N MET A 39 5.04 -3.43 -10.82
CA MET A 39 4.47 -2.57 -9.80
C MET A 39 5.16 -1.20 -9.69
N TRP A 40 6.34 -1.02 -10.31
CA TRP A 40 7.12 0.21 -10.15
C TRP A 40 6.40 1.43 -10.73
N TRP A 41 5.83 1.30 -11.94
CA TRP A 41 5.11 2.42 -12.57
C TRP A 41 3.85 2.82 -11.77
N VAL A 42 3.21 1.86 -11.09
CA VAL A 42 2.08 2.14 -10.19
C VAL A 42 2.54 2.96 -9.00
N GLY A 43 3.69 2.59 -8.41
CA GLY A 43 4.31 3.37 -7.34
C GLY A 43 4.71 4.77 -7.77
N GLU A 44 5.30 4.93 -8.97
CA GLU A 44 5.62 6.25 -9.53
C GLU A 44 4.36 7.10 -9.74
N LEU A 45 3.28 6.52 -10.25
CA LEU A 45 1.99 7.19 -10.40
C LEU A 45 1.46 7.71 -9.05
N TRP A 46 1.52 6.89 -8.02
CA TRP A 46 1.12 7.30 -6.67
C TRP A 46 2.04 8.37 -6.08
N ALA A 47 3.35 8.24 -6.26
CA ALA A 47 4.31 9.25 -5.77
C ALA A 47 4.09 10.60 -6.46
N ASP A 48 3.82 10.61 -7.76
CA ASP A 48 3.50 11.82 -8.50
C ASP A 48 2.18 12.46 -7.98
N ALA A 49 1.12 11.68 -7.81
CA ALA A 49 -0.15 12.16 -7.28
C ALA A 49 -0.05 12.72 -5.85
N LEU A 50 0.76 12.07 -4.99
CA LEU A 50 1.00 12.55 -3.63
C LEU A 50 1.76 13.88 -3.64
N ALA A 51 2.74 14.04 -4.53
CA ALA A 51 3.51 15.28 -4.67
C ALA A 51 2.65 16.43 -5.22
N GLU A 52 1.78 16.18 -6.22
CA GLU A 52 0.83 17.17 -6.74
C GLU A 52 -0.17 17.68 -5.69
N ASN A 53 -0.44 16.87 -4.66
CA ASN A 53 -1.33 17.23 -3.56
C ASN A 53 -0.58 17.69 -2.29
N ASP A 54 0.67 18.13 -2.43
CA ASP A 54 1.49 18.69 -1.35
C ASP A 54 1.65 17.78 -0.12
N VAL A 55 1.53 16.45 -0.29
CA VAL A 55 1.74 15.49 0.80
C VAL A 55 3.21 15.47 1.20
N ALA A 56 4.11 15.48 0.22
CA ALA A 56 5.56 15.61 0.38
C ALA A 56 6.20 16.02 -0.95
N ALA A 57 7.44 16.54 -0.91
CA ALA A 57 8.21 16.75 -2.13
C ALA A 57 8.45 15.41 -2.85
N ARG A 58 8.44 15.43 -4.19
CA ARG A 58 8.52 14.20 -5.00
C ARG A 58 9.76 13.36 -4.71
N ASP A 59 10.88 14.00 -4.43
CA ASP A 59 12.17 13.37 -4.11
C ASP A 59 12.20 12.68 -2.73
N GLN A 60 11.26 13.00 -1.85
CA GLN A 60 11.08 12.35 -0.56
C GLN A 60 10.20 11.09 -0.64
N LEU A 61 9.43 10.95 -1.72
CA LEU A 61 8.54 9.83 -1.98
C LEU A 61 9.29 8.74 -2.75
N ILE A 62 9.69 7.70 -2.04
CA ILE A 62 10.55 6.66 -2.59
C ILE A 62 9.73 5.44 -2.99
N VAL A 63 9.81 5.06 -4.26
CA VAL A 63 9.23 3.82 -4.78
C VAL A 63 10.20 2.67 -4.49
N HIS A 64 9.76 1.70 -3.71
CA HIS A 64 10.56 0.52 -3.38
C HIS A 64 10.76 -0.37 -4.61
N ARG A 65 12.01 -0.58 -5.00
CA ARG A 65 12.39 -1.39 -6.17
C ARG A 65 13.09 -2.70 -5.80
N GLY A 66 13.22 -2.96 -4.50
CA GLY A 66 13.74 -4.19 -3.95
C GLY A 66 12.73 -5.34 -3.93
N GLY A 67 13.14 -6.46 -3.38
CA GLY A 67 12.25 -7.58 -3.07
C GLY A 67 11.29 -7.30 -1.93
N LEU A 68 10.48 -8.30 -1.58
CA LEU A 68 9.58 -8.21 -0.44
C LEU A 68 10.38 -8.21 0.88
N GLU A 69 10.29 -7.13 1.63
CA GLU A 69 10.83 -7.00 2.98
C GLU A 69 9.77 -7.37 4.03
N ARG A 70 10.16 -8.25 4.93
CA ARG A 70 9.28 -8.76 5.99
C ARG A 70 9.89 -8.53 7.36
N ASN A 71 9.03 -8.37 8.34
CA ASN A 71 9.35 -8.42 9.77
C ASN A 71 8.33 -9.30 10.50
N GLU A 72 8.47 -9.45 11.79
CA GLU A 72 7.62 -10.31 12.61
C GLU A 72 6.14 -9.89 12.61
N VAL A 73 5.85 -8.61 12.33
CA VAL A 73 4.49 -8.07 12.30
C VAL A 73 3.87 -8.13 10.90
N SER A 74 4.68 -8.19 9.84
CA SER A 74 4.22 -8.11 8.45
C SER A 74 3.39 -9.33 8.01
N GLU A 75 3.52 -10.46 8.65
CA GLU A 75 2.65 -11.62 8.42
C GLU A 75 1.23 -11.36 8.94
N LEU A 76 1.12 -10.57 10.01
CA LEU A 76 -0.14 -10.20 10.62
C LEU A 76 -0.76 -8.96 9.97
N VAL A 77 0.04 -7.90 9.76
CA VAL A 77 -0.41 -6.59 9.29
C VAL A 77 0.32 -6.21 8.01
N CYS A 78 -0.43 -5.97 6.93
CA CYS A 78 0.11 -5.73 5.60
C CYS A 78 1.03 -4.50 5.55
N PHE A 79 0.72 -3.45 6.30
CA PHE A 79 1.50 -2.21 6.32
C PHE A 79 2.81 -2.29 7.10
N ALA A 80 3.06 -3.38 7.81
CA ALA A 80 4.33 -3.60 8.51
C ALA A 80 5.44 -4.15 7.60
N GLY A 81 5.12 -4.64 6.40
CA GLY A 81 6.08 -5.09 5.40
C GLY A 81 6.15 -4.13 4.21
N LEU A 82 7.19 -4.26 3.38
CA LEU A 82 7.40 -3.43 2.21
C LEU A 82 7.62 -4.32 0.98
N GLY A 83 6.80 -4.12 -0.05
CA GLY A 83 6.84 -4.86 -1.31
C GLY A 83 7.28 -4.01 -2.49
N PRO A 84 7.64 -4.63 -3.63
CA PRO A 84 7.98 -3.91 -4.85
C PRO A 84 6.89 -2.92 -5.26
N GLY A 85 7.28 -1.73 -5.72
CA GLY A 85 6.36 -0.68 -6.16
C GLY A 85 5.70 0.12 -5.04
N GLU A 86 5.72 -0.33 -3.80
CA GLU A 86 5.14 0.41 -2.68
C GLU A 86 5.89 1.71 -2.41
N VAL A 87 5.19 2.75 -1.97
CA VAL A 87 5.76 4.08 -1.76
C VAL A 87 6.00 4.32 -0.28
N THR A 88 7.18 4.84 0.05
CA THR A 88 7.55 5.24 1.40
C THR A 88 7.83 6.73 1.49
N LEU A 89 7.59 7.31 2.66
CA LEU A 89 8.02 8.64 3.06
C LEU A 89 8.82 8.52 4.36
N HIS A 90 10.05 9.03 4.36
CA HIS A 90 10.98 8.91 5.51
C HIS A 90 11.20 7.46 5.99
N GLY A 91 11.14 6.49 5.07
CA GLY A 91 11.25 5.07 5.37
C GLY A 91 9.96 4.39 5.85
N GLU A 92 8.88 5.15 6.07
CA GLU A 92 7.58 4.62 6.48
C GLU A 92 6.67 4.41 5.26
N LYS A 93 6.00 3.26 5.20
CA LYS A 93 5.14 2.91 4.06
C LYS A 93 3.88 3.77 4.04
N LEU A 94 3.68 4.52 2.96
CA LEU A 94 2.45 5.27 2.68
C LEU A 94 1.46 4.48 1.84
N ILE A 95 1.93 3.88 0.74
CA ILE A 95 1.09 3.18 -0.23
C ILE A 95 1.37 1.69 -0.16
N GLY A 96 0.32 0.91 0.10
CA GLY A 96 0.34 -0.53 -0.06
C GLY A 96 -0.16 -0.92 -1.45
N ILE A 97 0.56 -1.84 -2.13
CA ILE A 97 0.19 -2.35 -3.45
C ILE A 97 0.17 -3.86 -3.43
N SER A 98 -0.93 -4.46 -3.87
CA SER A 98 -1.01 -5.88 -4.11
C SER A 98 -1.37 -6.17 -5.56
N GLN A 99 -0.69 -7.11 -6.18
CA GLN A 99 -0.91 -7.48 -7.57
C GLN A 99 -1.60 -8.83 -7.69
N ARG A 100 -2.57 -8.91 -8.61
CA ARG A 100 -3.12 -10.16 -9.11
C ARG A 100 -3.02 -10.20 -10.62
N ARG A 101 -2.46 -11.27 -11.15
CA ARG A 101 -2.29 -11.46 -12.60
C ARG A 101 -3.06 -12.67 -13.11
N THR A 102 -3.52 -12.55 -14.33
CA THR A 102 -3.97 -13.63 -15.19
C THR A 102 -3.11 -13.68 -16.44
N ARG A 103 -3.44 -14.50 -17.41
CA ARG A 103 -2.78 -14.50 -18.72
C ARG A 103 -3.12 -13.26 -19.55
N GLU A 104 -4.22 -12.58 -19.24
CA GLU A 104 -4.82 -11.52 -20.05
C GLU A 104 -4.72 -10.14 -19.41
N MET A 105 -4.61 -10.07 -18.09
CA MET A 105 -4.64 -8.81 -17.35
C MET A 105 -3.83 -8.84 -16.04
N ALA A 106 -3.40 -7.67 -15.62
CA ALA A 106 -2.87 -7.41 -14.30
C ALA A 106 -3.79 -6.41 -13.56
N ARG A 107 -4.12 -6.71 -12.30
CA ARG A 107 -4.86 -5.83 -11.40
C ARG A 107 -3.97 -5.47 -10.23
N PHE A 108 -3.81 -4.19 -10.00
CA PHE A 108 -3.08 -3.61 -8.88
C PHE A 108 -4.10 -3.02 -7.90
N GLN A 109 -4.11 -3.53 -6.69
CA GLN A 109 -4.96 -3.03 -5.61
C GLN A 109 -4.10 -2.15 -4.72
N CYS A 110 -4.39 -0.87 -4.72
CA CYS A 110 -3.61 0.16 -4.04
C CYS A 110 -4.40 0.73 -2.86
N MET A 111 -3.71 0.99 -1.78
CA MET A 111 -4.32 1.57 -0.59
C MET A 111 -3.43 2.62 0.05
N LEU A 112 -4.07 3.73 0.42
CA LEU A 112 -3.54 4.83 1.22
C LEU A 112 -4.43 5.02 2.44
N HIS A 113 -3.87 5.04 3.63
CA HIS A 113 -4.60 5.44 4.85
C HIS A 113 -4.69 6.96 4.97
N SER A 114 -5.83 7.50 5.45
CA SER A 114 -5.91 8.89 5.91
C SER A 114 -5.21 9.07 7.25
N ARG A 115 -5.26 8.05 8.09
CA ARG A 115 -4.55 7.97 9.36
C ARG A 115 -4.31 6.53 9.75
N TRP A 116 -3.30 6.31 10.56
CA TRP A 116 -3.02 5.02 11.17
C TRP A 116 -3.41 5.01 12.65
N SER A 117 -3.95 3.87 13.13
CA SER A 117 -4.08 3.58 14.55
C SER A 117 -3.93 2.08 14.78
N SER A 118 -3.06 1.68 15.71
CA SER A 118 -2.93 0.30 16.16
C SER A 118 -4.22 -0.22 16.81
N ASP A 119 -5.02 0.67 17.41
CA ASP A 119 -6.26 0.33 18.10
C ASP A 119 -7.26 -0.40 17.21
N PHE A 120 -7.22 -0.13 15.88
CA PHE A 120 -8.07 -0.84 14.91
C PHE A 120 -7.75 -2.32 14.88
N TYR A 121 -6.47 -2.66 14.91
CA TYR A 121 -6.01 -4.05 14.90
C TYR A 121 -6.24 -4.73 16.24
N GLU A 122 -5.99 -4.02 17.35
CA GLU A 122 -6.22 -4.51 18.71
C GLU A 122 -7.70 -4.88 18.94
N LYS A 123 -8.61 -4.12 18.34
CA LYS A 123 -10.05 -4.35 18.46
C LYS A 123 -10.54 -5.59 17.69
N TYR A 124 -9.94 -5.90 16.53
CA TYR A 124 -10.46 -6.93 15.61
C TYR A 124 -9.61 -8.20 15.58
N LEU A 125 -8.43 -8.19 16.18
CA LEU A 125 -7.57 -9.35 16.32
C LEU A 125 -7.56 -9.82 17.79
N ASP A 126 -7.36 -11.11 18.02
CA ASP A 126 -7.08 -11.64 19.36
C ASP A 126 -5.67 -11.21 19.79
N PHE A 127 -5.53 -9.92 20.08
CA PHE A 127 -4.26 -9.25 20.30
C PHE A 127 -3.56 -9.77 21.55
N ALA A 128 -4.32 -10.11 22.61
CA ALA A 128 -3.75 -10.67 23.83
C ALA A 128 -3.03 -11.99 23.56
N ARG A 129 -3.66 -12.87 22.78
CA ARG A 129 -3.06 -14.15 22.38
C ARG A 129 -1.86 -13.97 21.47
N LEU A 130 -1.94 -13.05 20.51
CA LEU A 130 -0.87 -12.78 19.56
C LEU A 130 0.35 -12.18 20.26
N SER A 131 0.18 -11.22 21.17
CA SER A 131 1.27 -10.59 21.93
C SER A 131 1.90 -11.53 22.95
N GLN A 132 1.13 -12.49 23.49
CA GLN A 132 1.70 -13.57 24.32
C GLN A 132 2.59 -14.51 23.50
N ALA A 133 2.20 -14.80 22.26
CA ALA A 133 2.98 -15.65 21.37
C ALA A 133 4.24 -14.92 20.82
N ASN A 134 4.13 -13.62 20.57
CA ASN A 134 5.24 -12.78 20.12
C ASN A 134 5.12 -11.34 20.67
N PRO A 135 5.89 -10.97 21.71
CA PRO A 135 5.87 -9.62 22.31
C PRO A 135 6.24 -8.48 21.34
N ALA A 136 6.97 -8.77 20.25
CA ALA A 136 7.32 -7.78 19.24
C ALA A 136 6.12 -7.26 18.44
N ILE A 137 4.98 -7.96 18.45
CA ILE A 137 3.78 -7.57 17.73
C ILE A 137 3.24 -6.23 18.25
N ASP A 138 3.17 -6.05 19.57
CA ASP A 138 2.65 -4.81 20.17
C ASP A 138 3.52 -3.60 19.82
N SER A 139 4.81 -3.69 20.04
CA SER A 139 5.75 -2.61 19.71
C SER A 139 5.82 -2.34 18.20
N GLY A 140 5.82 -3.41 17.40
CA GLY A 140 5.85 -3.31 15.95
C GLY A 140 4.59 -2.65 15.37
N LEU A 141 3.38 -2.95 15.87
CA LEU A 141 2.15 -2.27 15.46
C LEU A 141 2.16 -0.78 15.80
N LYS A 142 2.62 -0.44 17.01
CA LYS A 142 2.72 0.95 17.47
C LYS A 142 3.80 1.75 16.76
N SER A 143 4.80 1.08 16.18
CA SER A 143 5.86 1.73 15.41
C SER A 143 5.45 2.13 14.01
N ILE A 144 4.39 1.55 13.43
CA ILE A 144 3.93 1.88 12.08
C ILE A 144 3.43 3.32 12.05
N LYS A 145 3.97 4.12 11.14
CA LYS A 145 3.56 5.50 10.87
C LYS A 145 3.17 5.59 9.42
N THR A 146 1.90 5.73 9.15
CA THR A 146 1.38 5.84 7.78
C THR A 146 0.15 6.72 7.77
N GLY A 147 -0.19 7.24 6.59
CA GLY A 147 -1.38 8.03 6.36
C GLY A 147 -1.09 9.48 6.02
N VAL A 148 -2.10 10.12 5.44
CA VAL A 148 -2.10 11.52 5.04
C VAL A 148 -3.30 12.23 5.66
N CYS A 149 -3.10 13.40 6.24
CA CYS A 149 -4.18 14.15 6.88
C CYS A 149 -5.05 14.85 5.83
N GLY A 150 -6.08 14.18 5.32
CA GLY A 150 -7.04 14.75 4.38
C GLY A 150 -6.61 14.60 2.90
N GLY A 151 -7.36 15.26 2.01
CA GLY A 151 -7.02 15.30 0.56
C GLY A 151 -7.25 14.01 -0.22
N LEU A 152 -7.91 12.99 0.32
CA LEU A 152 -8.06 11.69 -0.37
C LEU A 152 -8.78 11.80 -1.72
N SER A 153 -9.80 12.67 -1.83
CA SER A 153 -10.51 12.88 -3.11
C SER A 153 -9.63 13.57 -4.14
N GLN A 154 -8.88 14.59 -3.75
CA GLN A 154 -7.95 15.30 -4.63
C GLN A 154 -6.84 14.36 -5.12
N ILE A 155 -6.30 13.53 -4.25
CA ILE A 155 -5.30 12.50 -4.62
C ILE A 155 -5.91 11.50 -5.62
N ALA A 156 -7.18 11.09 -5.44
CA ALA A 156 -7.86 10.21 -6.37
C ALA A 156 -8.03 10.86 -7.75
N ASP A 157 -8.42 12.13 -7.80
CA ASP A 157 -8.58 12.90 -9.05
C ASP A 157 -7.23 13.05 -9.78
N SER A 158 -6.14 13.37 -9.05
CA SER A 158 -4.79 13.43 -9.61
C SER A 158 -4.34 12.07 -10.17
N LEU A 159 -4.61 10.97 -9.47
CA LEU A 159 -4.28 9.63 -9.96
C LEU A 159 -4.97 9.31 -11.29
N ILE A 160 -6.25 9.67 -11.43
CA ILE A 160 -7.02 9.47 -12.67
C ILE A 160 -6.38 10.30 -13.79
N SER A 161 -6.16 11.60 -13.56
CA SER A 161 -5.59 12.51 -14.55
C SER A 161 -4.19 12.07 -14.99
N LEU A 162 -3.32 11.67 -14.06
CA LEU A 162 -1.97 11.20 -14.36
C LEU A 162 -1.97 9.83 -15.07
N ALA A 163 -2.93 8.96 -14.78
CA ALA A 163 -3.06 7.67 -15.46
C ALA A 163 -3.45 7.82 -16.93
N GLU A 164 -4.26 8.83 -17.28
CA GLU A 164 -4.65 9.13 -18.66
C GLU A 164 -3.47 9.66 -19.52
N LEU A 165 -2.40 10.12 -18.90
CA LEU A 165 -1.20 10.64 -19.58
C LEU A 165 -0.12 9.59 -19.84
N ARG A 166 -0.30 8.35 -19.37
CA ARG A 166 0.69 7.25 -19.47
C ARG A 166 0.29 6.24 -20.53
#